data_7984a26c18ec9f3b0efc2056a0127176
#
_entry.id   7984a26c18ec9f3b0efc2056a0127176
#
_cell.length_a   1.000
_cell.length_b   1.000
_cell.length_c   1.000
_cell.angle_alpha   90.00
_cell.angle_beta   90.00
_cell.angle_gamma   90.00
#
_symmetry.space_group_name_H-M   'P 1'
#
loop_
_entity.id
_entity.type
_entity.pdbx_description
1 polymer ?
#
loop_
_entity_poly.entity_id
_entity_poly.type
_entity_poly.pdbx_seq_one_letter_code
_entity_poly.pdbx_strand_id
1 'polypeptide(L)'
;MNYTTNDIAELLDLTQYTVKRHLKRMNLEDTGFFVQAERNINVLYYPESTYLQLKNKVEGDRATEANNYTTKQLAELLGISSSCVNNIAIRYNIPKKVLVAERARVAYFSKESLEKFRNILDEMQDKRSKWEQKKAETAAAELAEAETLHPLVTDKRWLKLNEWPDVIPDCFKENEE
;
A
#
# COMPACT_ATOMS: atom_id res chain seq x y z
N MET A 1 -18.73 -35.40 0.06
CA MET A 1 -18.11 -35.48 -1.27
C MET A 1 -16.61 -35.29 -1.16
N ASN A 2 -15.83 -35.84 -2.11
CA ASN A 2 -14.37 -35.64 -2.15
C ASN A 2 -14.03 -34.98 -3.48
N TYR A 3 -13.06 -34.07 -3.46
CA TYR A 3 -12.70 -33.23 -4.59
C TYR A 3 -11.22 -33.40 -4.92
N THR A 4 -10.89 -33.50 -6.19
CA THR A 4 -9.50 -33.36 -6.65
C THR A 4 -9.09 -31.89 -6.69
N THR A 5 -7.80 -31.63 -6.81
CA THR A 5 -7.30 -30.25 -7.04
C THR A 5 -7.90 -29.61 -8.29
N ASN A 6 -8.20 -30.42 -9.32
CA ASN A 6 -8.86 -29.95 -10.54
C ASN A 6 -10.30 -29.52 -10.30
N ASP A 7 -11.07 -30.37 -9.61
CA ASP A 7 -12.47 -30.07 -9.29
C ASP A 7 -12.57 -28.77 -8.47
N ILE A 8 -11.69 -28.62 -7.49
CA ILE A 8 -11.62 -27.39 -6.67
C ILE A 8 -11.26 -26.18 -7.54
N ALA A 9 -10.33 -26.34 -8.47
CA ALA A 9 -9.91 -25.28 -9.37
C ALA A 9 -11.05 -24.80 -10.28
N GLU A 10 -11.78 -25.73 -10.85
CA GLU A 10 -12.96 -25.43 -11.67
C GLU A 10 -14.10 -24.78 -10.87
N LEU A 11 -14.43 -25.34 -9.71
CA LEU A 11 -15.51 -24.84 -8.85
C LEU A 11 -15.26 -23.43 -8.29
N LEU A 12 -13.99 -23.06 -8.06
CA LEU A 12 -13.61 -21.76 -7.51
C LEU A 12 -13.10 -20.76 -8.58
N ASP A 13 -13.09 -21.17 -9.86
CA ASP A 13 -12.52 -20.36 -10.94
C ASP A 13 -11.09 -19.91 -10.62
N LEU A 14 -10.25 -20.89 -10.31
CA LEU A 14 -8.84 -20.72 -9.98
C LEU A 14 -7.95 -21.64 -10.81
N THR A 15 -6.66 -21.35 -10.87
CA THR A 15 -5.70 -22.31 -11.41
C THR A 15 -5.35 -23.38 -10.36
N GLN A 16 -5.01 -24.60 -10.81
CA GLN A 16 -4.55 -25.66 -9.90
C GLN A 16 -3.36 -25.22 -9.03
N TYR A 17 -2.48 -24.41 -9.61
CA TYR A 17 -1.34 -23.85 -8.89
C TYR A 17 -1.80 -22.96 -7.74
N THR A 18 -2.80 -22.11 -7.97
CA THR A 18 -3.38 -21.24 -6.95
C THR A 18 -4.05 -22.05 -5.85
N VAL A 19 -4.81 -23.09 -6.19
CA VAL A 19 -5.42 -24.01 -5.22
C VAL A 19 -4.35 -24.65 -4.34
N LYS A 20 -3.32 -25.27 -4.92
CA LYS A 20 -2.21 -25.88 -4.16
C LYS A 20 -1.53 -24.88 -3.22
N ARG A 21 -1.32 -23.66 -3.68
CA ARG A 21 -0.73 -22.59 -2.88
C ARG A 21 -1.60 -22.15 -1.70
N HIS A 22 -2.93 -22.10 -1.88
CA HIS A 22 -3.86 -21.83 -0.80
C HIS A 22 -3.89 -22.97 0.22
N LEU A 23 -3.96 -24.21 -0.24
CA LEU A 23 -3.89 -25.40 0.62
C LEU A 23 -2.64 -25.38 1.50
N LYS A 24 -1.49 -25.11 0.90
CA LYS A 24 -0.21 -24.99 1.63
C LYS A 24 -0.24 -23.89 2.69
N ARG A 25 -0.74 -22.71 2.35
CA ARG A 25 -0.82 -21.59 3.30
C ARG A 25 -1.79 -21.79 4.45
N MET A 26 -2.83 -22.54 4.20
CA MET A 26 -3.84 -22.88 5.21
C MET A 26 -3.46 -24.13 6.00
N ASN A 27 -2.29 -24.74 5.72
CA ASN A 27 -1.84 -26.02 6.27
C ASN A 27 -2.88 -27.14 6.05
N LEU A 28 -3.50 -27.17 4.88
CA LEU A 28 -4.51 -28.13 4.49
C LEU A 28 -4.00 -29.19 3.51
N GLU A 29 -2.73 -29.15 3.14
CA GLU A 29 -2.12 -30.13 2.22
C GLU A 29 -2.25 -31.56 2.74
N ASP A 30 -2.05 -31.75 4.05
CA ASP A 30 -2.06 -33.06 4.70
C ASP A 30 -3.50 -33.61 4.94
N THR A 31 -4.53 -32.82 4.65
CA THR A 31 -5.93 -33.29 4.72
C THR A 31 -6.32 -34.14 3.52
N GLY A 32 -5.51 -34.12 2.46
CA GLY A 32 -5.72 -34.94 1.28
C GLY A 32 -5.37 -36.41 1.51
N PHE A 33 -6.05 -37.29 0.82
CA PHE A 33 -5.79 -38.72 0.81
C PHE A 33 -5.70 -39.25 -0.63
N PHE A 34 -4.86 -40.26 -0.82
CA PHE A 34 -4.67 -40.89 -2.11
C PHE A 34 -5.70 -42.00 -2.34
N VAL A 35 -6.30 -42.02 -3.51
CA VAL A 35 -7.11 -43.13 -4.01
C VAL A 35 -6.45 -43.67 -5.27
N GLN A 36 -6.27 -44.98 -5.29
CA GLN A 36 -5.76 -45.67 -6.47
C GLN A 36 -6.85 -45.68 -7.57
N ALA A 37 -6.62 -44.93 -8.63
CA ALA A 37 -7.48 -44.95 -9.80
C ALA A 37 -7.09 -46.07 -10.78
N GLU A 38 -7.87 -46.24 -11.82
CA GLU A 38 -7.54 -47.16 -12.92
C GLU A 38 -6.13 -46.88 -13.46
N ARG A 39 -5.41 -47.94 -13.83
CA ARG A 39 -4.01 -47.91 -14.32
C ARG A 39 -2.93 -47.58 -13.27
N ASN A 40 -3.16 -47.91 -11.98
CA ASN A 40 -2.20 -47.67 -10.88
C ASN A 40 -1.77 -46.20 -10.70
N ILE A 41 -2.62 -45.25 -11.09
CA ILE A 41 -2.38 -43.82 -10.85
C ILE A 41 -2.99 -43.45 -9.50
N ASN A 42 -2.19 -42.92 -8.58
CA ASN A 42 -2.66 -42.39 -7.32
C ASN A 42 -3.21 -40.97 -7.53
N VAL A 43 -4.51 -40.77 -7.29
CA VAL A 43 -5.15 -39.47 -7.36
C VAL A 43 -5.36 -38.94 -5.94
N LEU A 44 -4.96 -37.67 -5.72
CA LEU A 44 -5.11 -37.00 -4.43
C LEU A 44 -6.47 -36.35 -4.34
N TYR A 45 -7.24 -36.73 -3.33
CA TYR A 45 -8.57 -36.20 -3.02
C TYR A 45 -8.55 -35.43 -1.71
N TYR A 46 -9.33 -34.37 -1.65
CA TYR A 46 -9.56 -33.58 -0.46
C TYR A 46 -11.02 -33.71 0.01
N PRO A 47 -11.25 -33.79 1.32
CA PRO A 47 -12.61 -33.86 1.87
C PRO A 47 -13.36 -32.55 1.64
N GLU A 48 -14.68 -32.62 1.66
CA GLU A 48 -15.58 -31.48 1.48
C GLU A 48 -15.30 -30.35 2.47
N SER A 49 -14.91 -30.68 3.71
CA SER A 49 -14.52 -29.69 4.72
C SER A 49 -13.35 -28.82 4.27
N THR A 50 -12.37 -29.38 3.58
CA THR A 50 -11.21 -28.67 3.02
C THR A 50 -11.66 -27.74 1.88
N TYR A 51 -12.52 -28.23 0.99
CA TYR A 51 -13.12 -27.40 -0.06
C TYR A 51 -13.88 -26.19 0.51
N LEU A 52 -14.73 -26.40 1.52
CA LEU A 52 -15.50 -25.32 2.15
C LEU A 52 -14.61 -24.27 2.83
N GLN A 53 -13.55 -24.69 3.51
CA GLN A 53 -12.59 -23.76 4.10
C GLN A 53 -11.91 -22.93 3.03
N LEU A 54 -11.48 -23.57 1.94
CA LEU A 54 -10.85 -22.87 0.83
C LEU A 54 -11.81 -21.91 0.14
N LYS A 55 -13.07 -22.34 -0.09
CA LYS A 55 -14.12 -21.50 -0.66
C LYS A 55 -14.35 -20.24 0.17
N ASN A 56 -14.55 -20.39 1.47
CA ASN A 56 -14.76 -19.26 2.38
C ASN A 56 -13.56 -18.28 2.35
N LYS A 57 -12.34 -18.81 2.26
CA LYS A 57 -11.13 -17.99 2.14
C LYS A 57 -11.10 -17.21 0.83
N VAL A 58 -11.37 -17.86 -0.29
CA VAL A 58 -11.35 -17.24 -1.62
C VAL A 58 -12.44 -16.17 -1.75
N GLU A 59 -13.65 -16.47 -1.28
CA GLU A 59 -14.77 -15.52 -1.27
C GLU A 59 -14.46 -14.30 -0.37
N GLY A 60 -13.87 -14.52 0.79
CA GLY A 60 -13.43 -13.44 1.69
C GLY A 60 -12.33 -12.56 1.08
N ASP A 61 -11.43 -13.15 0.31
CA ASP A 61 -10.38 -12.41 -0.41
C ASP A 61 -10.99 -11.59 -1.57
N ARG A 62 -11.89 -12.18 -2.38
CA ARG A 62 -12.63 -11.49 -3.44
C ARG A 62 -13.47 -10.33 -2.88
N ALA A 63 -14.18 -10.53 -1.76
CA ALA A 63 -14.92 -9.47 -1.10
C ALA A 63 -14.00 -8.34 -0.59
N THR A 64 -12.78 -8.68 -0.16
CA THR A 64 -11.78 -7.68 0.24
C THR A 64 -11.31 -6.88 -0.97
N GLU A 65 -11.05 -7.52 -2.09
CA GLU A 65 -10.65 -6.85 -3.34
C GLU A 65 -11.74 -5.89 -3.85
N ALA A 66 -13.01 -6.33 -3.82
CA ALA A 66 -14.13 -5.53 -4.32
C ALA A 66 -14.44 -4.29 -3.46
N ASN A 67 -14.18 -4.36 -2.15
CA ASN A 67 -14.57 -3.32 -1.20
C ASN A 67 -13.43 -2.41 -0.73
N ASN A 68 -12.19 -2.64 -1.18
CA ASN A 68 -11.02 -1.91 -0.71
C ASN A 68 -10.17 -1.42 -1.88
N TYR A 69 -9.35 -0.42 -1.61
CA TYR A 69 -8.43 0.17 -2.57
C TYR A 69 -7.04 -0.45 -2.45
N THR A 70 -6.42 -0.79 -3.56
CA THR A 70 -4.99 -1.12 -3.60
C THR A 70 -4.15 0.13 -3.39
N THR A 71 -2.87 -0.04 -3.03
CA THR A 71 -1.92 1.08 -2.91
C THR A 71 -1.86 1.91 -4.19
N LYS A 72 -1.94 1.26 -5.38
CA LYS A 72 -1.90 1.94 -6.68
C LYS A 72 -3.15 2.79 -6.90
N GLN A 73 -4.33 2.23 -6.65
CA GLN A 73 -5.59 2.96 -6.76
C GLN A 73 -5.67 4.15 -5.81
N LEU A 74 -5.18 3.99 -4.56
CA LEU A 74 -5.10 5.10 -3.62
C LEU A 74 -4.15 6.20 -4.11
N ALA A 75 -2.99 5.82 -4.65
CA ALA A 75 -2.03 6.75 -5.20
C ALA A 75 -2.65 7.59 -6.33
N GLU A 76 -3.37 6.95 -7.25
CA GLU A 76 -4.10 7.62 -8.34
C GLU A 76 -5.22 8.55 -7.82
N LEU A 77 -6.02 8.08 -6.84
CA LEU A 77 -7.12 8.87 -6.26
C LEU A 77 -6.66 10.08 -5.46
N LEU A 78 -5.48 10.00 -4.85
CA LEU A 78 -4.92 11.04 -4.00
C LEU A 78 -3.92 11.95 -4.75
N GLY A 79 -3.56 11.60 -6.00
CA GLY A 79 -2.57 12.35 -6.78
C GLY A 79 -1.15 12.28 -6.22
N ILE A 80 -0.79 11.18 -5.54
CA ILE A 80 0.52 10.99 -4.92
C ILE A 80 1.16 9.68 -5.37
N SER A 81 2.44 9.49 -5.10
CA SER A 81 3.11 8.23 -5.45
C SER A 81 2.71 7.07 -4.54
N SER A 82 2.76 5.84 -5.05
CA SER A 82 2.52 4.62 -4.25
C SER A 82 3.50 4.50 -3.07
N SER A 83 4.71 5.02 -3.22
CA SER A 83 5.71 5.10 -2.16
C SER A 83 5.24 6.00 -1.02
N CYS A 84 4.65 7.16 -1.36
CA CYS A 84 4.08 8.09 -0.41
C CYS A 84 2.91 7.47 0.36
N VAL A 85 1.99 6.76 -0.33
CA VAL A 85 0.91 6.02 0.33
C VAL A 85 1.46 5.05 1.37
N ASN A 86 2.50 4.27 1.02
CA ASN A 86 3.11 3.33 1.97
C ASN A 86 3.77 4.04 3.16
N ASN A 87 4.49 5.13 2.93
CA ASN A 87 5.14 5.90 3.98
C ASN A 87 4.14 6.52 4.95
N ILE A 88 3.06 7.12 4.43
CA ILE A 88 1.96 7.65 5.25
C ILE A 88 1.31 6.51 6.04
N ALA A 89 1.01 5.37 5.40
CA ALA A 89 0.39 4.24 6.07
C ALA A 89 1.23 3.72 7.25
N ILE A 90 2.55 3.65 7.09
CA ILE A 90 3.47 3.24 8.16
C ILE A 90 3.54 4.31 9.24
N ARG A 91 3.77 5.57 8.88
CA ARG A 91 3.97 6.68 9.82
C ARG A 91 2.75 6.94 10.69
N TYR A 92 1.56 6.84 10.12
CA TYR A 92 0.29 7.12 10.81
C TYR A 92 -0.46 5.84 11.22
N ASN A 93 0.21 4.69 11.10
CA ASN A 93 -0.32 3.38 11.49
C ASN A 93 -1.72 3.09 10.90
N ILE A 94 -1.90 3.40 9.61
CA ILE A 94 -3.18 3.17 8.92
C ILE A 94 -3.35 1.66 8.68
N PRO A 95 -4.48 1.07 9.10
CA PRO A 95 -4.70 -0.36 8.97
C PRO A 95 -4.79 -0.76 7.49
N LYS A 96 -4.12 -1.86 7.14
CA LYS A 96 -4.15 -2.45 5.81
C LYS A 96 -4.31 -3.96 5.89
N LYS A 97 -5.06 -4.55 4.96
CA LYS A 97 -5.14 -5.99 4.77
C LYS A 97 -4.22 -6.39 3.62
N VAL A 98 -3.34 -7.33 3.87
CA VAL A 98 -2.41 -7.82 2.84
C VAL A 98 -2.92 -9.14 2.30
N LEU A 99 -3.31 -9.16 1.03
CA LEU A 99 -3.60 -10.38 0.30
C LEU A 99 -2.39 -10.78 -0.54
N VAL A 100 -2.23 -12.07 -0.70
CA VAL A 100 -1.14 -12.61 -1.47
C VAL A 100 -1.70 -13.12 -2.79
N ALA A 101 -1.65 -12.28 -3.80
CA ALA A 101 -1.94 -12.62 -5.18
C ALA A 101 -0.92 -13.62 -5.75
N GLU A 102 -1.10 -14.08 -6.98
CA GLU A 102 -0.29 -15.16 -7.58
C GLU A 102 1.21 -14.94 -7.52
N ARG A 103 1.68 -13.71 -7.70
CA ARG A 103 3.13 -13.38 -7.73
C ARG A 103 3.55 -12.29 -6.76
N ALA A 104 2.62 -11.63 -6.09
CA ALA A 104 2.91 -10.46 -5.27
C ALA A 104 2.04 -10.40 -4.01
N ARG A 105 2.52 -9.65 -3.02
CA ARG A 105 1.72 -9.24 -1.87
C ARG A 105 1.07 -7.90 -2.21
N VAL A 106 -0.25 -7.83 -2.15
CA VAL A 106 -1.00 -6.61 -2.42
C VAL A 106 -1.62 -6.11 -1.13
N ALA A 107 -1.37 -4.85 -0.81
CA ALA A 107 -1.99 -4.20 0.34
C ALA A 107 -3.31 -3.55 -0.09
N TYR A 108 -4.35 -3.77 0.69
CA TYR A 108 -5.69 -3.23 0.52
C TYR A 108 -6.06 -2.33 1.69
N PHE A 109 -6.63 -1.19 1.39
CA PHE A 109 -7.04 -0.16 2.34
C PHE A 109 -8.55 0.05 2.26
N SER A 110 -9.21 0.16 3.40
CA SER A 110 -10.66 0.40 3.45
C SER A 110 -11.03 1.81 2.96
N LYS A 111 -12.32 2.04 2.69
CA LYS A 111 -12.84 3.37 2.37
C LYS A 111 -12.59 4.39 3.49
N GLU A 112 -12.67 3.96 4.75
CA GLU A 112 -12.33 4.80 5.90
C GLU A 112 -10.85 5.20 5.93
N SER A 113 -9.97 4.32 5.45
CA SER A 113 -8.56 4.65 5.31
C SER A 113 -8.33 5.76 4.28
N LEU A 114 -9.09 5.79 3.19
CA LEU A 114 -9.01 6.86 2.18
C LEU A 114 -9.29 8.24 2.81
N GLU A 115 -10.30 8.35 3.67
CA GLU A 115 -10.62 9.62 4.35
C GLU A 115 -9.48 10.03 5.30
N LYS A 116 -8.90 9.07 6.02
CA LYS A 116 -7.72 9.34 6.87
C LYS A 116 -6.52 9.83 6.05
N PHE A 117 -6.27 9.24 4.90
CA PHE A 117 -5.22 9.71 4.00
C PHE A 117 -5.45 11.15 3.54
N ARG A 118 -6.69 11.51 3.15
CA ARG A 118 -7.04 12.88 2.76
C ARG A 118 -6.78 13.87 3.88
N ASN A 119 -7.28 13.60 5.08
CA ASN A 119 -7.10 14.48 6.24
C ASN A 119 -5.61 14.68 6.57
N ILE A 120 -4.81 13.60 6.50
CA ILE A 120 -3.37 13.70 6.73
C ILE A 120 -2.68 14.56 5.66
N LEU A 121 -3.06 14.39 4.40
CA LEU A 121 -2.49 15.19 3.30
C LEU A 121 -2.87 16.67 3.46
N ASP A 122 -4.11 16.98 3.79
CA ASP A 122 -4.57 18.35 4.05
C ASP A 122 -3.79 18.99 5.20
N GLU A 123 -3.61 18.26 6.32
CA GLU A 123 -2.77 18.74 7.44
C GLU A 123 -1.30 18.97 7.06
N MET A 124 -0.75 18.11 6.20
CA MET A 124 0.61 18.25 5.73
C MET A 124 0.76 19.47 4.83
N GLN A 125 -0.23 19.71 3.96
CA GLN A 125 -0.26 20.86 3.06
C GLN A 125 -0.40 22.18 3.85
N ASP A 126 -1.26 22.21 4.87
CA ASP A 126 -1.41 23.36 5.78
C ASP A 126 -0.10 23.66 6.53
N LYS A 127 0.59 22.63 7.02
CA LYS A 127 1.88 22.80 7.70
C LYS A 127 2.95 23.35 6.75
N ARG A 128 2.95 22.87 5.51
CA ARG A 128 3.87 23.34 4.47
C ARG A 128 3.61 24.82 4.15
N SER A 129 2.36 25.21 3.90
CA SER A 129 2.00 26.59 3.58
C SER A 129 2.38 27.56 4.72
N LYS A 130 2.09 27.20 5.98
CA LYS A 130 2.50 27.98 7.16
C LYS A 130 4.01 28.12 7.27
N TRP A 131 4.74 27.05 6.97
CA TRP A 131 6.21 27.09 7.00
C TRP A 131 6.77 27.99 5.89
N GLU A 132 6.20 27.89 4.66
CA GLU A 132 6.59 28.74 3.52
C GLU A 132 6.30 30.22 3.81
N GLN A 133 5.16 30.53 4.42
CA GLN A 133 4.82 31.88 4.85
C GLN A 133 5.84 32.39 5.89
N LYS A 134 6.10 31.61 6.93
CA LYS A 134 7.08 31.98 7.98
C LYS A 134 8.47 32.20 7.41
N LYS A 135 8.89 31.36 6.44
CA LYS A 135 10.18 31.51 5.76
C LYS A 135 10.22 32.80 4.93
N ALA A 136 9.15 33.13 4.23
CA ALA A 136 9.04 34.38 3.47
C ALA A 136 9.08 35.61 4.39
N GLU A 137 8.38 35.57 5.54
CA GLU A 137 8.41 36.62 6.53
C GLU A 137 9.79 36.83 7.13
N THR A 138 10.48 35.72 7.45
CA THR A 138 11.87 35.78 7.98
C THR A 138 12.82 36.38 6.95
N ALA A 139 12.73 35.94 5.70
CA ALA A 139 13.57 36.47 4.62
C ALA A 139 13.29 37.96 4.34
N ALA A 140 12.02 38.39 4.43
CA ALA A 140 11.65 39.79 4.29
C ALA A 140 12.18 40.65 5.46
N ALA A 141 12.14 40.12 6.69
CA ALA A 141 12.69 40.80 7.87
C ALA A 141 14.22 40.94 7.76
N GLU A 142 14.94 39.91 7.35
CA GLU A 142 16.39 39.96 7.12
C GLU A 142 16.78 40.95 6.04
N LEU A 143 16.01 41.05 4.94
CA LEU A 143 16.21 42.05 3.90
C LEU A 143 15.99 43.47 4.43
N ALA A 144 14.94 43.69 5.21
CA ALA A 144 14.66 45.00 5.81
C ALA A 144 15.75 45.42 6.81
N GLU A 145 16.29 44.50 7.61
CA GLU A 145 17.44 44.78 8.49
C GLU A 145 18.71 45.07 7.71
N ALA A 146 18.97 44.34 6.61
CA ALA A 146 20.13 44.57 5.74
C ALA A 146 20.06 45.94 5.04
N GLU A 147 18.86 46.42 4.64
CA GLU A 147 18.64 47.74 4.08
C GLU A 147 18.87 48.88 5.11
N THR A 148 18.60 48.60 6.39
CA THR A 148 18.78 49.61 7.46
C THR A 148 20.23 49.71 7.95
N LEU A 149 21.04 48.66 7.76
CA LEU A 149 22.39 48.57 8.35
C LEU A 149 23.54 49.11 7.48
N HIS A 150 23.43 49.29 6.20
CA HIS A 150 24.33 50.13 5.35
C HIS A 150 24.08 49.96 3.83
N PRO A 151 24.19 51.05 3.06
CA PRO A 151 24.00 50.99 1.60
C PRO A 151 25.20 50.37 0.83
N LEU A 152 26.18 49.79 1.52
CA LEU A 152 27.43 49.24 0.90
C LEU A 152 27.63 47.74 1.02
N VAL A 153 26.75 47.00 1.70
CA VAL A 153 26.88 45.52 1.79
C VAL A 153 25.89 44.85 0.89
N THR A 154 26.05 44.99 -0.42
CA THR A 154 25.32 44.21 -1.44
C THR A 154 25.93 42.84 -1.68
N ASP A 155 26.64 42.27 -0.73
CA ASP A 155 27.23 40.94 -0.91
C ASP A 155 26.26 39.84 -0.48
N LYS A 156 25.55 39.29 -1.47
CA LYS A 156 24.58 38.19 -1.33
C LYS A 156 25.19 36.88 -0.80
N ARG A 157 26.43 36.87 -0.35
CA ARG A 157 27.14 35.66 0.15
C ARG A 157 26.75 35.22 1.56
N TRP A 158 25.95 35.99 2.29
CA TRP A 158 25.61 35.69 3.70
C TRP A 158 24.26 35.07 3.91
N LEU A 159 23.43 34.88 2.88
CA LEU A 159 22.20 34.09 3.00
C LEU A 159 22.62 32.61 3.00
N LYS A 160 22.92 32.10 4.19
CA LYS A 160 23.03 30.65 4.42
C LYS A 160 21.65 30.02 4.27
N LEU A 161 21.34 29.65 3.02
CA LEU A 161 20.13 28.89 2.61
C LEU A 161 20.22 27.41 3.01
N ASN A 162 20.94 27.03 4.06
CA ASN A 162 21.36 25.65 4.29
C ASN A 162 20.83 24.99 5.55
N GLU A 163 19.68 25.35 6.06
CA GLU A 163 19.06 24.52 7.09
C GLU A 163 17.60 24.22 6.72
N TRP A 164 17.45 23.40 5.69
CA TRP A 164 16.18 22.71 5.50
C TRP A 164 16.06 21.62 6.56
N PRO A 165 15.01 21.61 7.38
CA PRO A 165 14.75 20.41 8.17
C PRO A 165 14.53 19.24 7.18
N ASP A 166 15.29 18.15 7.35
CA ASP A 166 15.26 16.92 6.56
C ASP A 166 13.92 16.17 6.54
N VAL A 167 12.80 16.86 6.63
CA VAL A 167 11.48 16.28 6.91
C VAL A 167 10.44 16.58 5.83
N ILE A 168 10.86 16.97 4.63
CA ILE A 168 9.90 16.96 3.50
C ILE A 168 9.90 15.54 2.96
N PRO A 169 8.78 14.79 3.09
CA PRO A 169 8.67 13.49 2.48
C PRO A 169 8.94 13.61 0.97
N ASP A 170 9.71 12.68 0.40
CA ASP A 170 10.05 12.64 -1.04
C ASP A 170 8.82 12.64 -1.97
N CYS A 171 7.62 12.45 -1.44
CA CYS A 171 6.36 12.51 -2.17
C CYS A 171 5.96 13.89 -2.69
N PHE A 172 6.63 14.96 -2.22
CA PHE A 172 6.41 16.33 -2.70
C PHE A 172 7.54 16.86 -3.60
N LYS A 173 8.52 16.03 -3.91
CA LYS A 173 9.47 16.36 -4.98
C LYS A 173 8.73 16.19 -6.29
N GLU A 174 8.45 17.29 -6.98
CA GLU A 174 7.96 17.27 -8.35
C GLU A 174 8.96 16.51 -9.21
N ASN A 175 8.46 15.55 -10.01
CA ASN A 175 9.26 14.93 -11.05
C ASN A 175 9.55 16.02 -12.10
N GLU A 176 10.70 16.67 -12.00
CA GLU A 176 11.25 17.42 -13.11
C GLU A 176 11.75 16.40 -14.14
N GLU A 177 10.95 16.16 -15.17
CA GLU A 177 11.37 15.64 -16.47
C GLU A 177 11.36 16.79 -17.49
#